data_1c7721d56552e293c847216b82d86d20
#
_entry.id   1c7721d56552e293c847216b82d86d20
#
_cell.length_a   1.000
_cell.length_b   1.000
_cell.length_c   1.000
_cell.angle_alpha   90.00
_cell.angle_beta   90.00
_cell.angle_gamma   90.00
#
_symmetry.space_group_name_H-M   'P 1'
#
loop_
_entity.id
_entity.type
_entity.pdbx_description
1 polymer ?
#
loop_
_entity_poly.entity_id
_entity_poly.type
_entity_poly.pdbx_seq_one_letter_code
_entity_poly.pdbx_strand_id
1 'polypeptide(L)'
;SSRRSSTASRSARRRLVAVATTPGSAQRLADLAWLRRVKDRIDRDFAQPLDVEALAAGAHMSAGHLSREFKKAYGEPPYAYLMTRRIERAMTLLRRGDMSVTDVCFAVGFSSLGTFSTRFTELVGVPPSTYRTDAAQATVGIPACVAKQFTRPIRNREAAVPARP
;
A
#
# COMPACT_ATOMS: atom_id res chain seq x y z
N SER A 1 -8.10 75.61 24.95
CA SER A 1 -9.26 74.79 24.56
C SER A 1 -8.84 73.43 24.04
N SER A 2 -9.14 72.49 24.80
CA SER A 2 -9.19 71.05 24.72
C SER A 2 -9.49 70.48 23.34
N ARG A 3 -8.83 69.38 22.95
CA ARG A 3 -9.50 68.14 22.53
C ARG A 3 -8.50 66.98 22.41
N ARG A 4 -8.74 66.03 23.26
CA ARG A 4 -8.18 64.68 23.25
C ARG A 4 -8.70 63.92 22.04
N SER A 5 -7.80 63.22 21.32
CA SER A 5 -8.21 62.18 20.39
C SER A 5 -7.55 60.90 20.79
N SER A 6 -8.32 60.04 21.42
CA SER A 6 -8.03 58.70 21.80
C SER A 6 -7.99 57.82 20.53
N THR A 7 -6.84 57.35 20.10
CA THR A 7 -6.68 56.29 19.15
C THR A 7 -6.63 54.95 19.90
N ALA A 8 -7.80 54.35 19.95
CA ALA A 8 -7.92 52.97 20.44
C ALA A 8 -7.21 52.00 19.49
N SER A 9 -6.05 51.55 19.89
CA SER A 9 -5.38 50.43 19.28
C SER A 9 -6.24 49.19 19.44
N ARG A 10 -6.95 48.84 18.40
CA ARG A 10 -7.61 47.53 18.31
C ARG A 10 -6.56 46.52 17.90
N SER A 11 -5.85 46.01 18.91
CA SER A 11 -5.09 44.77 18.79
C SER A 11 -6.06 43.67 18.40
N ALA A 12 -6.09 43.34 17.11
CA ALA A 12 -6.74 42.16 16.61
C ALA A 12 -5.97 40.93 17.16
N ARG A 13 -6.42 40.48 18.31
CA ARG A 13 -6.02 39.18 18.84
C ARG A 13 -6.48 38.14 17.82
N ARG A 14 -5.59 37.74 16.93
CA ARG A 14 -5.70 36.48 16.21
C ARG A 14 -5.85 35.39 17.26
N ARG A 15 -7.09 34.97 17.46
CA ARG A 15 -7.36 33.70 18.12
C ARG A 15 -6.78 32.62 17.22
N LEU A 16 -5.56 32.22 17.48
CA LEU A 16 -5.07 30.91 17.12
C LEU A 16 -6.03 29.94 17.82
N VAL A 17 -6.95 29.40 17.03
CA VAL A 17 -7.73 28.24 17.45
C VAL A 17 -6.68 27.13 17.61
N ALA A 18 -6.17 26.97 18.81
CA ALA A 18 -5.47 25.78 19.21
C ALA A 18 -6.49 24.65 19.06
N VAL A 19 -6.41 23.92 17.96
CA VAL A 19 -7.11 22.65 17.84
C VAL A 19 -6.57 21.82 18.99
N ALA A 20 -7.35 21.71 20.04
CA ALA A 20 -7.03 20.87 21.17
C ALA A 20 -6.97 19.43 20.64
N THR A 21 -5.77 19.00 20.32
CA THR A 21 -5.51 17.63 19.89
C THR A 21 -5.71 16.76 21.12
N THR A 22 -6.88 16.13 21.21
CA THR A 22 -7.16 15.16 22.27
C THR A 22 -6.05 14.11 22.26
N PRO A 23 -5.49 13.68 23.41
CA PRO A 23 -4.39 12.71 23.44
C PRO A 23 -4.63 11.47 22.56
N GLY A 24 -5.88 11.01 22.46
CA GLY A 24 -6.26 9.93 21.58
C GLY A 24 -6.22 10.26 20.07
N SER A 25 -6.35 11.53 19.67
CA SER A 25 -6.25 11.92 18.25
C SER A 25 -4.81 12.02 17.79
N ALA A 26 -3.91 12.53 18.64
CA ALA A 26 -2.48 12.57 18.37
C ALA A 26 -1.90 11.14 18.22
N GLN A 27 -2.30 10.23 19.10
CA GLN A 27 -1.88 8.84 19.03
C GLN A 27 -2.38 8.17 17.74
N ARG A 28 -3.63 8.35 17.38
CA ARG A 28 -4.18 7.81 16.11
C ARG A 28 -3.46 8.33 14.88
N LEU A 29 -3.11 9.63 14.86
CA LEU A 29 -2.33 10.21 13.76
C LEU A 29 -0.93 9.63 13.68
N ALA A 30 -0.28 9.40 14.82
CA ALA A 30 1.03 8.75 14.88
C ALA A 30 0.94 7.30 14.38
N ASP A 31 -0.09 6.55 14.77
CA ASP A 31 -0.32 5.17 14.34
C ASP A 31 -0.58 5.11 12.82
N LEU A 32 -1.39 6.01 12.27
CA LEU A 32 -1.63 6.09 10.83
C LEU A 32 -0.38 6.45 10.04
N ALA A 33 0.41 7.40 10.53
CA ALA A 33 1.69 7.75 9.90
C ALA A 33 2.66 6.56 9.90
N TRP A 34 2.65 5.78 10.98
CA TRP A 34 3.45 4.57 11.08
C TRP A 34 2.97 3.48 10.11
N LEU A 35 1.67 3.19 10.06
CA LEU A 35 1.10 2.22 9.12
C LEU A 35 1.44 2.58 7.67
N ARG A 36 1.44 3.87 7.33
CA ARG A 36 1.89 4.35 6.01
C ARG A 36 3.36 4.04 5.77
N ARG A 37 4.24 4.25 6.75
CA ARG A 37 5.67 3.90 6.63
C ARG A 37 5.88 2.40 6.42
N VAL A 38 5.13 1.56 7.12
CA VAL A 38 5.15 0.10 6.93
C VAL A 38 4.73 -0.25 5.52
N LYS A 39 3.64 0.33 5.04
CA LYS A 39 3.15 0.13 3.67
C LYS A 39 4.20 0.56 2.63
N ASP A 40 4.76 1.76 2.77
CA ASP A 40 5.78 2.29 1.86
C ASP A 40 7.05 1.43 1.86
N ARG A 41 7.42 0.88 3.02
CA ARG A 41 8.55 -0.06 3.12
C ARG A 41 8.26 -1.37 2.38
N ILE A 42 7.06 -1.93 2.53
CA ILE A 42 6.65 -3.12 1.78
C ILE A 42 6.67 -2.84 0.28
N ASP A 43 6.12 -1.70 -0.16
CA ASP A 43 6.07 -1.32 -1.57
C ASP A 43 7.47 -1.13 -2.19
N ARG A 44 8.43 -0.63 -1.42
CA ARG A 44 9.80 -0.42 -1.86
C ARG A 44 10.64 -1.70 -1.83
N ASP A 45 10.53 -2.45 -0.75
CA ASP A 45 11.44 -3.55 -0.44
C ASP A 45 10.77 -4.94 -0.63
N PHE A 46 9.71 -5.04 -1.44
CA PHE A 46 8.90 -6.25 -1.61
C PHE A 46 9.71 -7.50 -2.01
N ALA A 47 10.81 -7.32 -2.75
CA ALA A 47 11.67 -8.41 -3.19
C ALA A 47 12.62 -8.91 -2.09
N GLN A 48 12.77 -8.17 -0.99
CA GLN A 48 13.62 -8.53 0.13
C GLN A 48 12.85 -9.38 1.13
N PRO A 49 13.55 -10.17 1.96
CA PRO A 49 12.95 -10.82 3.10
C PRO A 49 12.38 -9.75 4.05
N LEU A 50 11.07 -9.67 4.17
CA LEU A 50 10.39 -8.76 5.08
C LEU A 50 9.78 -9.57 6.22
N ASP A 51 10.20 -9.24 7.43
CA ASP A 51 9.69 -9.80 8.66
C ASP A 51 8.70 -8.83 9.31
N VAL A 52 7.47 -9.30 9.53
CA VAL A 52 6.40 -8.50 10.17
C VAL A 52 6.78 -8.14 11.61
N GLU A 53 7.52 -8.99 12.30
CA GLU A 53 8.00 -8.72 13.67
C GLU A 53 9.01 -7.58 13.68
N ALA A 54 9.96 -7.57 12.73
CA ALA A 54 10.91 -6.48 12.58
C ALA A 54 10.23 -5.16 12.16
N LEU A 55 9.17 -5.23 11.35
CA LEU A 55 8.36 -4.06 11.00
C LEU A 55 7.62 -3.51 12.22
N ALA A 56 7.09 -4.38 13.07
CA ALA A 56 6.35 -4.00 14.28
C ALA A 56 7.28 -3.43 15.37
N ALA A 57 8.46 -4.01 15.55
CA ALA A 57 9.44 -3.55 16.53
C ALA A 57 9.86 -2.09 16.30
N GLY A 58 10.01 -1.67 15.04
CA GLY A 58 10.28 -0.28 14.70
C GLY A 58 9.18 0.71 15.11
N ALA A 59 7.96 0.22 15.39
CA ALA A 59 6.81 1.00 15.84
C ALA A 59 6.55 0.91 17.34
N HIS A 60 7.36 0.17 18.08
CA HIS A 60 7.04 -0.19 19.45
C HIS A 60 5.69 -0.92 19.60
N MET A 61 5.30 -1.68 18.57
CA MET A 61 4.07 -2.48 18.51
C MET A 61 4.40 -3.96 18.50
N SER A 62 3.48 -4.79 18.97
CA SER A 62 3.54 -6.23 18.70
C SER A 62 3.13 -6.53 17.25
N ALA A 63 3.65 -7.63 16.67
CA ALA A 63 3.26 -8.08 15.33
C ALA A 63 1.74 -8.27 15.18
N GLY A 64 1.08 -8.79 16.22
CA GLY A 64 -0.38 -8.94 16.23
C GLY A 64 -1.13 -7.62 16.22
N HIS A 65 -0.65 -6.61 16.95
CA HIS A 65 -1.24 -5.28 16.95
C HIS A 65 -1.05 -4.61 15.59
N LEU A 66 0.16 -4.65 15.04
CA LEU A 66 0.44 -4.14 13.69
C LEU A 66 -0.47 -4.80 12.65
N SER A 67 -0.62 -6.13 12.69
CA SER A 67 -1.45 -6.87 11.74
C SER A 67 -2.91 -6.45 11.79
N ARG A 68 -3.48 -6.25 12.98
CA ARG A 68 -4.85 -5.79 13.15
C ARG A 68 -5.07 -4.36 12.64
N GLU A 69 -4.20 -3.44 13.04
CA GLU A 69 -4.33 -2.03 12.63
C GLU A 69 -4.04 -1.85 11.13
N PHE A 70 -3.08 -2.57 10.57
CA PHE A 70 -2.80 -2.56 9.14
C PHE A 70 -3.98 -3.12 8.32
N LYS A 71 -4.57 -4.25 8.76
CA LYS A 71 -5.78 -4.81 8.14
C LYS A 71 -6.96 -3.85 8.21
N LYS A 72 -7.13 -3.15 9.32
CA LYS A 72 -8.18 -2.15 9.49
C LYS A 72 -8.00 -0.95 8.56
N ALA A 73 -6.75 -0.51 8.36
CA ALA A 73 -6.42 0.63 7.51
C ALA A 73 -6.41 0.29 6.00
N TYR A 74 -5.94 -0.91 5.63
CA TYR A 74 -5.70 -1.30 4.23
C TYR A 74 -6.50 -2.52 3.75
N GLY A 75 -7.34 -3.11 4.60
CA GLY A 75 -8.21 -4.23 4.24
C GLY A 75 -7.59 -5.62 4.35
N GLU A 76 -6.27 -5.72 4.44
CA GLU A 76 -5.53 -6.98 4.55
C GLU A 76 -4.32 -6.84 5.49
N PRO A 77 -3.85 -7.94 6.12
CA PRO A 77 -2.67 -7.88 6.99
C PRO A 77 -1.39 -7.65 6.17
N PRO A 78 -0.28 -7.19 6.80
CA PRO A 78 0.96 -6.84 6.10
C PRO A 78 1.54 -7.95 5.23
N TYR A 79 1.47 -9.19 5.69
CA TYR A 79 1.97 -10.34 4.93
C TYR A 79 1.17 -10.60 3.65
N ALA A 80 -0.17 -10.54 3.74
CA ALA A 80 -1.03 -10.69 2.56
C ALA A 80 -0.79 -9.55 1.56
N TYR A 81 -0.65 -8.32 2.06
CA TYR A 81 -0.30 -7.16 1.25
C TYR A 81 1.04 -7.36 0.51
N LEU A 82 2.08 -7.85 1.21
CA LEU A 82 3.37 -8.18 0.60
C LEU A 82 3.23 -9.22 -0.52
N MET A 83 2.46 -10.29 -0.28
CA MET A 83 2.23 -11.33 -1.28
C MET A 83 1.52 -10.76 -2.52
N THR A 84 0.50 -9.94 -2.33
CA THR A 84 -0.21 -9.25 -3.42
C THR A 84 0.76 -8.39 -4.23
N ARG A 85 1.62 -7.60 -3.59
CA ARG A 85 2.62 -6.77 -4.29
C ARG A 85 3.63 -7.59 -5.09
N ARG A 86 4.10 -8.69 -4.55
CA ARG A 86 5.00 -9.61 -5.27
C ARG A 86 4.33 -10.17 -6.51
N ILE A 87 3.07 -10.60 -6.41
CA ILE A 87 2.32 -11.14 -7.55
C ILE A 87 2.02 -10.07 -8.60
N GLU A 88 1.63 -8.86 -8.23
CA GLU A 88 1.43 -7.74 -9.15
C GLU A 88 2.71 -7.44 -9.95
N ARG A 89 3.85 -7.45 -9.27
CA ARG A 89 5.13 -7.27 -9.94
C ARG A 89 5.49 -8.43 -10.86
N ALA A 90 5.22 -9.66 -10.43
CA ALA A 90 5.39 -10.85 -11.25
C ALA A 90 4.54 -10.79 -12.53
N MET A 91 3.28 -10.39 -12.44
CA MET A 91 2.42 -10.20 -13.62
C MET A 91 3.04 -9.21 -14.61
N THR A 92 3.61 -8.12 -14.13
CA THR A 92 4.29 -7.13 -14.96
C THR A 92 5.51 -7.72 -15.68
N LEU A 93 6.34 -8.48 -14.96
CA LEU A 93 7.54 -9.12 -15.53
C LEU A 93 7.18 -10.23 -16.52
N LEU A 94 6.19 -11.05 -16.20
CA LEU A 94 5.72 -12.13 -17.10
C LEU A 94 5.14 -11.57 -18.40
N ARG A 95 4.45 -10.42 -18.36
CA ARG A 95 3.95 -9.76 -19.58
C ARG A 95 5.04 -9.22 -20.48
N ARG A 96 6.17 -8.80 -19.93
CA ARG A 96 7.34 -8.38 -20.71
C ARG A 96 7.95 -9.53 -21.50
N GLY A 97 7.84 -10.75 -20.98
CA GLY A 97 8.24 -11.97 -21.69
C GLY A 97 9.75 -12.23 -21.75
N ASP A 98 10.58 -11.33 -21.22
CA ASP A 98 12.05 -11.38 -21.25
C ASP A 98 12.66 -12.26 -20.16
N MET A 99 11.87 -12.74 -19.21
CA MET A 99 12.30 -13.57 -18.10
C MET A 99 11.55 -14.91 -18.08
N SER A 100 12.21 -15.96 -17.59
CA SER A 100 11.53 -17.23 -17.30
C SER A 100 10.62 -17.10 -16.07
N VAL A 101 9.65 -18.01 -15.91
CA VAL A 101 8.80 -18.07 -14.72
C VAL A 101 9.63 -18.24 -13.45
N THR A 102 10.70 -19.03 -13.50
CA THR A 102 11.61 -19.25 -12.39
C THR A 102 12.38 -17.98 -12.02
N ASP A 103 12.90 -17.26 -13.01
CA ASP A 103 13.60 -16.00 -12.79
C ASP A 103 12.67 -14.94 -12.18
N VAL A 104 11.45 -14.85 -12.68
CA VAL A 104 10.41 -13.94 -12.12
C VAL A 104 10.12 -14.30 -10.66
N CYS A 105 9.96 -15.59 -10.35
CA CYS A 105 9.73 -16.06 -8.97
C CYS A 105 10.78 -15.51 -8.01
N PHE A 106 12.06 -15.67 -8.33
CA PHE A 106 13.15 -15.18 -7.47
C PHE A 106 13.30 -13.65 -7.50
N ALA A 107 13.09 -13.02 -8.65
CA ALA A 107 13.17 -11.57 -8.79
C ALA A 107 12.12 -10.82 -7.95
N VAL A 108 10.97 -11.43 -7.70
CA VAL A 108 9.92 -10.83 -6.84
C VAL A 108 10.00 -11.27 -5.37
N GLY A 109 11.04 -12.02 -4.99
CA GLY A 109 11.34 -12.34 -3.60
C GLY A 109 10.73 -13.63 -3.06
N PHE A 110 10.23 -14.53 -3.91
CA PHE A 110 9.87 -15.88 -3.47
C PHE A 110 11.13 -16.77 -3.42
N SER A 111 11.19 -17.62 -2.42
CA SER A 111 12.26 -18.62 -2.27
C SER A 111 11.93 -19.99 -2.88
N SER A 112 10.69 -20.19 -3.29
CA SER A 112 10.18 -21.47 -3.81
C SER A 112 9.23 -21.23 -4.97
N LEU A 113 9.51 -21.92 -6.09
CA LEU A 113 8.64 -21.88 -7.27
C LEU A 113 7.25 -22.47 -6.99
N GLY A 114 7.17 -23.49 -6.14
CA GLY A 114 5.89 -24.09 -5.75
C GLY A 114 5.01 -23.10 -4.98
N THR A 115 5.56 -22.43 -3.97
CA THR A 115 4.85 -21.39 -3.22
C THR A 115 4.45 -20.23 -4.13
N PHE A 116 5.34 -19.79 -5.02
CA PHE A 116 5.04 -18.75 -6.00
C PHE A 116 3.86 -19.14 -6.90
N SER A 117 3.92 -20.32 -7.51
CA SER A 117 2.88 -20.80 -8.44
C SER A 117 1.53 -20.94 -7.76
N THR A 118 1.49 -21.45 -6.53
CA THR A 118 0.26 -21.55 -5.73
C THR A 118 -0.33 -20.16 -5.46
N ARG A 119 0.48 -19.24 -4.94
CA ARG A 119 0.02 -17.88 -4.63
C ARG A 119 -0.38 -17.09 -5.87
N PHE A 120 0.37 -17.25 -6.94
CA PHE A 120 0.01 -16.63 -8.23
C PHE A 120 -1.35 -17.12 -8.72
N THR A 121 -1.58 -18.44 -8.73
CA THR A 121 -2.84 -19.04 -9.16
C THR A 121 -4.01 -18.63 -8.26
N GLU A 122 -3.82 -18.58 -6.94
CA GLU A 122 -4.84 -18.13 -5.99
C GLU A 122 -5.29 -16.67 -6.25
N LEU A 123 -4.35 -15.78 -6.58
CA LEU A 123 -4.64 -14.36 -6.75
C LEU A 123 -5.05 -13.99 -8.19
N VAL A 124 -4.52 -14.68 -9.18
CA VAL A 124 -4.71 -14.35 -10.60
C VAL A 124 -5.74 -15.26 -11.28
N GLY A 125 -5.93 -16.47 -10.78
CA GLY A 125 -6.87 -17.46 -11.30
C GLY A 125 -6.27 -18.42 -12.33
N VAL A 126 -5.03 -18.18 -12.81
CA VAL A 126 -4.33 -19.05 -13.76
C VAL A 126 -2.86 -19.22 -13.33
N PRO A 127 -2.20 -20.33 -13.69
CA PRO A 127 -0.79 -20.55 -13.40
C PRO A 127 0.13 -19.49 -14.07
N PRO A 128 1.31 -19.20 -13.50
CA PRO A 128 2.24 -18.21 -14.06
C PRO A 128 2.69 -18.52 -15.50
N SER A 129 2.86 -19.79 -15.84
CA SER A 129 3.25 -20.24 -17.18
C SER A 129 2.15 -19.96 -18.20
N THR A 130 0.91 -20.27 -17.88
CA THR A 130 -0.27 -19.97 -18.70
C THR A 130 -0.41 -18.46 -18.88
N TYR A 131 -0.34 -17.70 -17.79
CA TYR A 131 -0.42 -16.24 -17.84
C TYR A 131 0.64 -15.63 -18.77
N ARG A 132 1.87 -16.13 -18.72
CA ARG A 132 2.97 -15.67 -19.59
C ARG A 132 2.68 -15.97 -21.06
N THR A 133 2.18 -17.18 -21.37
CA THR A 133 1.84 -17.60 -22.75
C THR A 133 0.69 -16.77 -23.30
N ASP A 134 -0.36 -16.57 -22.54
CA ASP A 134 -1.53 -15.79 -22.92
C ASP A 134 -1.16 -14.31 -23.15
N ALA A 135 -0.30 -13.76 -22.32
CA ALA A 135 0.20 -12.39 -22.46
C ALA A 135 1.04 -12.22 -23.73
N ALA A 136 1.86 -13.21 -24.09
CA ALA A 136 2.64 -13.22 -25.34
C ALA A 136 1.74 -13.28 -26.57
N GLN A 137 0.67 -14.09 -26.53
CA GLN A 137 -0.30 -14.19 -27.61
C GLN A 137 -1.17 -12.93 -27.73
N ALA A 138 -1.56 -12.32 -26.61
CA ALA A 138 -2.33 -11.09 -26.60
C ALA A 138 -1.58 -9.90 -27.21
N THR A 139 -0.25 -9.93 -27.17
CA THR A 139 0.59 -8.87 -27.77
C THR A 139 0.62 -8.97 -29.31
N VAL A 140 0.29 -10.11 -29.88
CA VAL A 140 0.34 -10.35 -31.32
C VAL A 140 -0.92 -9.89 -32.09
N GLY A 141 -2.05 -9.58 -31.39
CA GLY A 141 -3.31 -9.35 -32.12
C GLY A 141 -4.35 -8.41 -31.51
N ILE A 142 -4.10 -7.68 -30.45
CA ILE A 142 -5.14 -6.86 -29.81
C ILE A 142 -4.77 -5.37 -29.78
N PRO A 143 -5.71 -4.46 -30.19
CA PRO A 143 -5.52 -3.03 -30.02
C PRO A 143 -5.28 -2.67 -28.55
N ALA A 144 -4.36 -1.75 -28.30
CA ALA A 144 -3.90 -1.33 -26.97
C ALA A 144 -5.01 -0.91 -25.97
N CYS A 145 -6.23 -0.64 -26.45
CA CYS A 145 -7.38 -0.29 -25.63
C CYS A 145 -8.00 -1.47 -24.86
N VAL A 146 -7.90 -2.70 -25.40
CA VAL A 146 -8.43 -3.90 -24.73
C VAL A 146 -7.41 -4.45 -23.72
N ALA A 147 -6.11 -4.33 -24.01
CA ALA A 147 -5.05 -4.73 -23.09
C ALA A 147 -5.12 -4.00 -21.72
N LYS A 148 -5.65 -2.77 -21.67
CA LYS A 148 -5.83 -2.01 -20.43
C LYS A 148 -6.82 -2.64 -19.44
N GLN A 149 -7.79 -3.43 -19.89
CA GLN A 149 -8.76 -4.07 -18.99
C GLN A 149 -8.16 -5.28 -18.26
N PHE A 150 -7.24 -6.01 -18.92
CA PHE A 150 -6.54 -7.16 -18.32
C PHE A 150 -5.27 -6.78 -17.56
N THR A 151 -4.80 -5.53 -17.71
CA THR A 151 -3.58 -5.04 -17.06
C THR A 151 -3.85 -4.16 -15.85
N ARG A 152 -5.12 -4.01 -15.45
CA ARG A 152 -5.46 -3.20 -14.29
C ARG A 152 -4.91 -3.87 -13.03
N PRO A 153 -3.96 -3.25 -12.30
CA PRO A 153 -3.55 -3.80 -11.02
C PRO A 153 -4.79 -3.90 -10.14
N ILE A 154 -4.89 -5.00 -9.38
CA ILE A 154 -5.93 -5.15 -8.35
C ILE A 154 -5.68 -4.00 -7.37
N ARG A 155 -6.44 -2.92 -7.54
CA ARG A 155 -6.38 -1.79 -6.61
C ARG A 155 -6.88 -2.31 -5.28
N ASN A 156 -6.00 -2.39 -4.30
CA ASN A 156 -6.44 -2.45 -2.92
C ASN A 156 -7.41 -1.28 -2.72
N ARG A 157 -8.67 -1.61 -2.52
CA ARG A 157 -9.66 -0.62 -2.11
C ARG A 157 -9.15 -0.04 -0.79
N GLU A 158 -8.65 1.18 -0.84
CA GLU A 158 -8.60 1.98 0.37
C GLU A 158 -10.01 1.96 0.93
N ALA A 159 -10.16 1.39 2.13
CA ALA A 159 -11.44 1.39 2.79
C ALA A 159 -11.86 2.86 2.90
N ALA A 160 -12.89 3.23 2.15
CA ALA A 160 -13.49 4.54 2.28
C ALA A 160 -13.90 4.69 3.75
N VAL A 161 -13.26 5.61 4.44
CA VAL A 161 -13.66 5.99 5.79
C VAL A 161 -15.06 6.55 5.65
N PRO A 162 -16.10 5.91 6.23
CA PRO A 162 -17.44 6.49 6.16
C PRO A 162 -17.39 7.82 6.89
N ALA A 163 -17.72 8.90 6.18
CA ALA A 163 -18.00 10.17 6.81
C ALA A 163 -19.15 9.93 7.80
N ARG A 164 -18.90 10.13 9.07
CA ARG A 164 -19.96 10.14 10.07
C ARG A 164 -20.78 11.39 9.88
N PRO A 165 -22.11 11.28 10.05
CA PRO A 165 -23.03 12.41 10.05
C PRO A 165 -22.75 13.38 11.22
#